data_a77d7edf79d26905efceea671ba59c0a
#
_entry.id   a77d7edf79d26905efceea671ba59c0a
#
_cell.length_a   1.000
_cell.length_b   1.000
_cell.length_c   1.000
_cell.angle_alpha   90.00
_cell.angle_beta   90.00
_cell.angle_gamma   90.00
#
_symmetry.space_group_name_H-M   'P 1'
#
loop_
_entity.id
_entity.type
_entity.pdbx_description
1 polymer ?
#
loop_
_entity_poly.entity_id
_entity_poly.type
_entity_poly.pdbx_seq_one_letter_code
_entity_poly.pdbx_strand_id
1 'polypeptide(L)'
;MSTEPASAATTVKFARFGIFGGGVFFTINGLAQPFFSLYATELGASTFAVGMMVTLKALLPIIIAMPTGQLIDSIGPMKMLKFGSYFLLASLACTVLATEFWVLALSQVLIGAAIIIMASSFQVLVSHGDRDSRNHAIKSYSMWMSAGGMLGPILGGLVASAFAVPTDGYRGAFIASLLACLAFMAVLFALSRVYPHPQHRVRVREVFSPSGIVTSYKRGISLAGARPVQFGLTATFLVMYIQAMYMSFLPLYLAQNGFSTMVISLTISVHALTAMLSRFALNWLMKRYSLEWILLSAGTIAAIGVVLTPLAVLSPVTMMALVGVIGAAIGVNLPVSIMIMVDAVGQSERGKLMGLRLLANRFSQVLSPAMFGILGQLFGLTIAFYSGGAMLVATLIGFSAYTKSRGPLRAPEPPVEPAE
;
A
#
# COMPACT_ATOMS: atom_id res chain seq x y z
N MET A 1 -33.51 -1.39 25.31
CA MET A 1 -33.41 -0.02 24.75
C MET A 1 -32.97 -0.19 23.29
N SER A 2 -33.91 0.03 22.40
CA SER A 2 -33.69 -0.06 20.94
C SER A 2 -32.74 1.05 20.53
N THR A 3 -31.58 0.65 19.98
CA THR A 3 -30.65 1.58 19.31
C THR A 3 -31.34 2.08 18.06
N GLU A 4 -31.78 3.34 18.04
CA GLU A 4 -32.17 3.99 16.78
C GLU A 4 -31.01 3.83 15.77
N PRO A 5 -31.29 3.37 14.54
CA PRO A 5 -30.28 3.35 13.47
C PRO A 5 -29.80 4.79 13.26
N ALA A 6 -28.48 4.99 13.21
CA ALA A 6 -27.90 6.30 12.92
C ALA A 6 -28.63 6.90 11.73
N SER A 7 -29.11 8.15 11.86
CA SER A 7 -29.90 8.78 10.79
C SER A 7 -29.12 8.70 9.47
N ALA A 8 -29.82 8.54 8.33
CA ALA A 8 -29.20 8.47 7.00
C ALA A 8 -28.23 9.64 6.77
N ALA A 9 -28.55 10.82 7.27
CA ALA A 9 -27.69 12.02 7.21
C ALA A 9 -26.36 11.82 7.99
N THR A 10 -26.41 11.14 9.13
CA THR A 10 -25.22 10.85 9.95
C THR A 10 -24.30 9.84 9.21
N THR A 11 -24.88 8.81 8.64
CA THR A 11 -24.13 7.82 7.85
C THR A 11 -23.41 8.44 6.64
N VAL A 12 -24.10 9.32 5.89
CA VAL A 12 -23.52 10.05 4.74
C VAL A 12 -22.38 10.97 5.19
N LYS A 13 -22.52 11.67 6.31
CA LYS A 13 -21.47 12.58 6.83
C LYS A 13 -20.19 11.80 7.15
N PHE A 14 -20.28 10.63 7.78
CA PHE A 14 -19.11 9.84 8.13
C PHE A 14 -18.51 9.10 6.93
N ALA A 15 -19.31 8.68 5.97
CA ALA A 15 -18.80 8.16 4.69
C ALA A 15 -17.99 9.23 3.94
N ARG A 16 -18.48 10.48 3.88
CA ARG A 16 -17.72 11.63 3.31
C ARG A 16 -16.41 11.85 4.06
N PHE A 17 -16.44 11.84 5.39
CA PHE A 17 -15.20 11.94 6.17
C PHE A 17 -14.24 10.77 5.86
N GLY A 18 -14.73 9.55 5.70
CA GLY A 18 -13.93 8.40 5.30
C GLY A 18 -13.23 8.62 3.96
N ILE A 19 -13.94 9.19 2.98
CA ILE A 19 -13.43 9.50 1.64
C ILE A 19 -12.32 10.56 1.70
N PHE A 20 -12.62 11.74 2.19
CA PHE A 20 -11.69 12.87 2.22
C PHE A 20 -10.57 12.67 3.24
N GLY A 21 -10.90 12.16 4.43
CA GLY A 21 -9.92 11.86 5.48
C GLY A 21 -8.89 10.82 5.04
N GLY A 22 -9.32 9.82 4.26
CA GLY A 22 -8.39 8.88 3.64
C GLY A 22 -7.44 9.55 2.67
N GLY A 23 -7.94 10.45 1.80
CA GLY A 23 -7.10 11.24 0.89
C GLY A 23 -6.08 12.09 1.64
N VAL A 24 -6.52 12.83 2.66
CA VAL A 24 -5.65 13.65 3.52
C VAL A 24 -4.59 12.79 4.23
N PHE A 25 -4.97 11.64 4.78
CA PHE A 25 -4.02 10.70 5.40
C PHE A 25 -2.93 10.26 4.44
N PHE A 26 -3.29 9.90 3.20
CA PHE A 26 -2.30 9.50 2.18
C PHE A 26 -1.46 10.68 1.70
N THR A 27 -1.99 11.91 1.68
CA THR A 27 -1.22 13.14 1.42
C THR A 27 -0.17 13.36 2.53
N ILE A 28 -0.56 13.27 3.80
CA ILE A 28 0.33 13.40 4.96
C ILE A 28 1.47 12.39 4.89
N ASN A 29 1.14 11.13 4.62
CA ASN A 29 2.17 10.10 4.47
C ASN A 29 3.07 10.35 3.26
N GLY A 30 2.50 10.80 2.14
CA GLY A 30 3.21 11.10 0.89
C GLY A 30 4.18 12.29 1.00
N LEU A 31 3.89 13.29 1.84
CA LEU A 31 4.78 14.43 2.12
C LEU A 31 6.17 13.98 2.60
N ALA A 32 6.22 12.98 3.48
CA ALA A 32 7.46 12.52 4.10
C ALA A 32 8.13 11.36 3.33
N GLN A 33 7.35 10.55 2.63
CA GLN A 33 7.78 9.26 2.09
C GLN A 33 9.01 9.32 1.16
N PRO A 34 9.13 10.26 0.19
CA PRO A 34 10.28 10.32 -0.71
C PRO A 34 11.60 10.60 -0.01
N PHE A 35 11.55 11.33 1.10
CA PHE A 35 12.72 11.84 1.79
C PHE A 35 13.23 10.90 2.89
N PHE A 36 12.46 9.88 3.24
CA PHE A 36 12.84 8.96 4.30
C PHE A 36 14.16 8.25 4.02
N SER A 37 14.30 7.63 2.85
CA SER A 37 15.52 6.92 2.48
C SER A 37 16.70 7.87 2.28
N LEU A 38 16.45 9.07 1.74
CA LEU A 38 17.46 10.11 1.58
C LEU A 38 17.98 10.60 2.92
N TYR A 39 17.08 10.94 3.83
CA TYR A 39 17.45 11.41 5.18
C TYR A 39 18.13 10.32 6.01
N ALA A 40 17.72 9.07 5.88
CA ALA A 40 18.39 7.94 6.53
C ALA A 40 19.86 7.83 6.09
N THR A 41 20.15 8.03 4.80
CA THR A 41 21.52 8.02 4.27
C THR A 41 22.33 9.19 4.79
N GLU A 42 21.75 10.38 4.89
CA GLU A 42 22.40 11.56 5.50
C GLU A 42 22.76 11.31 6.98
N LEU A 43 21.97 10.51 7.70
CA LEU A 43 22.27 10.07 9.07
C LEU A 43 23.25 8.89 9.13
N GLY A 44 23.90 8.53 8.02
CA GLY A 44 24.91 7.47 7.96
C GLY A 44 24.35 6.05 7.79
N ALA A 45 23.06 5.89 7.48
CA ALA A 45 22.52 4.57 7.21
C ALA A 45 23.08 4.01 5.89
N SER A 46 23.58 2.78 5.92
CA SER A 46 23.97 2.06 4.71
C SER A 46 22.73 1.67 3.88
N THR A 47 22.92 1.33 2.61
CA THR A 47 21.84 0.86 1.72
C THR A 47 21.11 -0.35 2.31
N PHE A 48 21.84 -1.26 2.96
CA PHE A 48 21.24 -2.38 3.71
C PHE A 48 20.38 -1.89 4.89
N ALA A 49 20.89 -0.94 5.69
CA ALA A 49 20.13 -0.39 6.81
C ALA A 49 18.83 0.30 6.36
N VAL A 50 18.86 1.05 5.25
CA VAL A 50 17.65 1.63 4.63
C VAL A 50 16.65 0.53 4.26
N GLY A 51 17.09 -0.55 3.61
CA GLY A 51 16.26 -1.69 3.27
C GLY A 51 15.62 -2.33 4.50
N MET A 52 16.40 -2.56 5.55
CA MET A 52 15.90 -3.12 6.81
C MET A 52 14.89 -2.20 7.51
N MET A 53 15.14 -0.89 7.54
CA MET A 53 14.18 0.08 8.11
C MET A 53 12.84 0.05 7.37
N VAL A 54 12.85 0.02 6.03
CA VAL A 54 11.61 -0.08 5.25
C VAL A 54 10.91 -1.41 5.48
N THR A 55 11.67 -2.50 5.66
CA THR A 55 11.13 -3.81 6.04
C THR A 55 10.35 -3.74 7.37
N LEU A 56 10.84 -2.99 8.36
CA LEU A 56 10.16 -2.80 9.65
C LEU A 56 8.77 -2.17 9.50
N LYS A 57 8.56 -1.31 8.50
CA LYS A 57 7.26 -0.72 8.19
C LYS A 57 6.19 -1.77 7.86
N ALA A 58 6.58 -2.89 7.25
CA ALA A 58 5.67 -3.95 6.86
C ALA A 58 5.55 -5.07 7.90
N LEU A 59 6.51 -5.19 8.82
CA LEU A 59 6.59 -6.29 9.77
C LEU A 59 5.44 -6.26 10.80
N LEU A 60 5.26 -5.13 11.49
CA LEU A 60 4.20 -5.01 12.49
C LEU A 60 2.80 -5.19 11.90
N PRO A 61 2.46 -4.63 10.73
CA PRO A 61 1.19 -4.90 10.06
C PRO A 61 0.86 -6.38 9.83
N ILE A 62 1.84 -7.25 9.60
CA ILE A 62 1.60 -8.70 9.48
C ILE A 62 0.95 -9.25 10.75
N ILE A 63 1.44 -8.82 11.90
CA ILE A 63 0.98 -9.33 13.21
C ILE A 63 -0.37 -8.74 13.58
N ILE A 64 -0.54 -7.40 13.39
CA ILE A 64 -1.70 -6.68 13.90
C ILE A 64 -2.88 -6.54 12.92
N ALA A 65 -2.74 -6.97 11.64
CA ALA A 65 -3.78 -6.75 10.63
C ALA A 65 -5.12 -7.41 11.01
N MET A 66 -5.10 -8.68 11.41
CA MET A 66 -6.29 -9.42 11.84
C MET A 66 -6.88 -8.87 13.15
N PRO A 67 -6.08 -8.67 14.21
CA PRO A 67 -6.53 -7.99 15.42
C PRO A 67 -7.16 -6.61 15.16
N THR A 68 -6.58 -5.82 14.27
CA THR A 68 -7.10 -4.49 13.92
C THR A 68 -8.51 -4.58 13.33
N GLY A 69 -8.78 -5.52 12.43
CA GLY A 69 -10.14 -5.72 11.88
C GLY A 69 -11.15 -6.01 12.97
N GLN A 70 -10.86 -6.97 13.86
CA GLN A 70 -11.74 -7.34 14.98
C GLN A 70 -11.96 -6.17 15.96
N LEU A 71 -10.92 -5.37 16.20
CA LEU A 71 -11.06 -4.18 17.05
C LEU A 71 -11.91 -3.10 16.38
N ILE A 72 -11.80 -2.89 15.08
CA ILE A 72 -12.66 -1.94 14.36
C ILE A 72 -14.13 -2.35 14.48
N ASP A 73 -14.42 -3.64 14.32
CA ASP A 73 -15.80 -4.16 14.46
C ASP A 73 -16.36 -3.99 15.88
N SER A 74 -15.49 -4.09 16.90
CA SER A 74 -15.92 -4.06 18.32
C SER A 74 -16.01 -2.67 18.93
N ILE A 75 -14.99 -1.82 18.70
CA ILE A 75 -14.90 -0.49 19.33
C ILE A 75 -15.22 0.66 18.37
N GLY A 76 -15.37 0.35 17.09
CA GLY A 76 -15.77 1.25 16.04
C GLY A 76 -14.62 1.95 15.32
N PRO A 77 -14.83 2.28 14.03
CA PRO A 77 -13.78 2.82 13.16
C PRO A 77 -13.27 4.20 13.62
N MET A 78 -14.13 5.06 14.20
CA MET A 78 -13.71 6.39 14.66
C MET A 78 -12.76 6.34 15.87
N LYS A 79 -12.97 5.39 16.80
CA LYS A 79 -12.03 5.20 17.93
C LYS A 79 -10.70 4.64 17.43
N MET A 80 -10.75 3.70 16.46
CA MET A 80 -9.56 3.15 15.86
C MET A 80 -8.80 4.18 15.04
N LEU A 81 -9.47 5.10 14.33
CA LEU A 81 -8.82 6.24 13.67
C LEU A 81 -8.07 7.14 14.66
N LYS A 82 -8.67 7.44 15.81
CA LYS A 82 -7.95 8.18 16.88
C LYS A 82 -6.71 7.43 17.34
N PHE A 83 -6.86 6.13 17.61
CA PHE A 83 -5.74 5.31 18.05
C PHE A 83 -4.64 5.26 17.00
N GLY A 84 -4.98 5.05 15.72
CA GLY A 84 -4.04 5.08 14.60
C GLY A 84 -3.38 6.44 14.41
N SER A 85 -4.09 7.55 14.67
CA SER A 85 -3.53 8.90 14.55
C SER A 85 -2.47 9.21 15.61
N TYR A 86 -2.52 8.60 16.79
CA TYR A 86 -1.42 8.69 17.76
C TYR A 86 -0.15 7.99 17.27
N PHE A 87 -0.29 6.82 16.61
CA PHE A 87 0.87 6.16 15.99
C PHE A 87 1.44 6.99 14.84
N LEU A 88 0.57 7.62 14.04
CA LEU A 88 1.00 8.53 12.96
C LEU A 88 1.76 9.72 13.54
N LEU A 89 1.21 10.37 14.55
CA LEU A 89 1.85 11.50 15.23
C LEU A 89 3.20 11.12 15.82
N ALA A 90 3.24 10.00 16.56
CA ALA A 90 4.49 9.52 17.17
C ALA A 90 5.54 9.17 16.09
N SER A 91 5.14 8.53 14.99
CA SER A 91 6.03 8.25 13.86
C SER A 91 6.62 9.53 13.26
N LEU A 92 5.78 10.52 12.97
CA LEU A 92 6.21 11.79 12.38
C LEU A 92 7.07 12.60 13.37
N ALA A 93 6.74 12.60 14.65
CA ALA A 93 7.57 13.22 15.68
C ALA A 93 8.95 12.55 15.77
N CYS A 94 9.01 11.21 15.79
CA CYS A 94 10.28 10.48 15.72
C CYS A 94 11.07 10.86 14.46
N THR A 95 10.41 10.99 13.30
CA THR A 95 11.09 11.35 12.05
C THR A 95 11.67 12.78 12.10
N VAL A 96 10.92 13.74 12.63
CA VAL A 96 11.37 15.15 12.79
C VAL A 96 12.54 15.27 13.78
N LEU A 97 12.47 14.53 14.90
CA LEU A 97 13.45 14.56 15.98
C LEU A 97 14.64 13.63 15.74
N ALA A 98 14.65 12.86 14.64
CA ALA A 98 15.70 11.90 14.39
C ALA A 98 17.05 12.59 14.15
N THR A 99 18.00 12.29 15.02
CA THR A 99 19.44 12.60 14.87
C THR A 99 20.25 11.35 14.54
N GLU A 100 19.66 10.18 14.78
CA GLU A 100 20.25 8.88 14.57
C GLU A 100 19.32 8.02 13.70
N PHE A 101 19.87 7.17 12.84
CA PHE A 101 19.07 6.33 11.95
C PHE A 101 18.20 5.31 12.71
N TRP A 102 18.52 4.93 13.93
CA TRP A 102 17.70 4.05 14.78
C TRP A 102 16.35 4.67 15.15
N VAL A 103 16.31 5.99 15.34
CA VAL A 103 15.07 6.72 15.62
C VAL A 103 14.17 6.69 14.38
N LEU A 104 14.76 6.78 13.18
CA LEU A 104 14.04 6.58 11.93
C LEU A 104 13.51 5.13 11.79
N ALA A 105 14.28 4.13 12.20
CA ALA A 105 13.82 2.75 12.22
C ALA A 105 12.58 2.58 13.10
N LEU A 106 12.57 3.18 14.31
CA LEU A 106 11.39 3.21 15.18
C LEU A 106 10.20 3.90 14.49
N SER A 107 10.43 5.03 13.81
CA SER A 107 9.37 5.72 13.08
C SER A 107 8.70 4.83 12.04
N GLN A 108 9.45 3.93 11.37
CA GLN A 108 8.89 3.00 10.38
C GLN A 108 8.01 1.91 11.00
N VAL A 109 8.32 1.44 12.19
CA VAL A 109 7.43 0.52 12.93
C VAL A 109 6.11 1.23 13.26
N LEU A 110 6.19 2.45 13.76
CA LEU A 110 5.02 3.26 14.14
C LEU A 110 4.14 3.63 12.94
N ILE A 111 4.75 4.06 11.81
CA ILE A 111 3.97 4.36 10.60
C ILE A 111 3.33 3.11 10.01
N GLY A 112 3.98 1.96 10.11
CA GLY A 112 3.40 0.68 9.72
C GLY A 112 2.11 0.38 10.48
N ALA A 113 2.11 0.54 11.80
CA ALA A 113 0.93 0.42 12.64
C ALA A 113 -0.15 1.45 12.27
N ALA A 114 0.23 2.72 12.10
CA ALA A 114 -0.70 3.78 11.70
C ALA A 114 -1.40 3.47 10.39
N ILE A 115 -0.66 3.02 9.37
CA ILE A 115 -1.21 2.71 8.04
C ILE A 115 -2.26 1.60 8.12
N ILE A 116 -1.97 0.49 8.79
CA ILE A 116 -2.93 -0.62 8.84
C ILE A 116 -4.18 -0.26 9.62
N ILE A 117 -4.03 0.43 10.74
CA ILE A 117 -5.15 0.83 11.60
C ILE A 117 -6.03 1.86 10.88
N MET A 118 -5.43 2.92 10.35
CA MET A 118 -6.18 4.02 9.74
C MET A 118 -6.78 3.64 8.39
N ALA A 119 -6.04 2.97 7.51
CA ALA A 119 -6.56 2.56 6.21
C ALA A 119 -7.73 1.58 6.35
N SER A 120 -7.64 0.59 7.25
CA SER A 120 -8.74 -0.33 7.51
C SER A 120 -9.95 0.39 8.11
N SER A 121 -9.74 1.33 9.02
CA SER A 121 -10.83 2.10 9.63
C SER A 121 -11.55 3.01 8.61
N PHE A 122 -10.81 3.66 7.70
CA PHE A 122 -11.41 4.41 6.60
C PHE A 122 -12.23 3.52 5.67
N GLN A 123 -11.71 2.33 5.33
CA GLN A 123 -12.43 1.36 4.50
C GLN A 123 -13.75 0.94 5.14
N VAL A 124 -13.78 0.72 6.45
CA VAL A 124 -15.02 0.41 7.17
C VAL A 124 -15.98 1.59 7.13
N LEU A 125 -15.52 2.83 7.36
CA LEU A 125 -16.38 4.02 7.28
C LEU A 125 -17.08 4.19 5.92
N VAL A 126 -16.39 3.89 4.82
CA VAL A 126 -16.94 4.02 3.46
C VAL A 126 -17.73 2.79 3.01
N SER A 127 -17.71 1.72 3.81
CA SER A 127 -18.43 0.46 3.50
C SER A 127 -19.85 0.41 4.06
N HIS A 128 -20.31 1.46 4.74
CA HIS A 128 -21.67 1.53 5.29
C HIS A 128 -22.66 2.07 4.24
N GLY A 129 -23.93 1.69 4.40
CA GLY A 129 -25.05 2.12 3.55
C GLY A 129 -25.55 1.02 2.60
N ASP A 130 -26.53 1.37 1.77
CA ASP A 130 -27.04 0.53 0.70
C ASP A 130 -25.97 0.23 -0.37
N ARG A 131 -26.23 -0.75 -1.23
CA ARG A 131 -25.26 -1.26 -2.20
C ARG A 131 -24.68 -0.18 -3.12
N ASP A 132 -25.52 0.73 -3.61
CA ASP A 132 -25.09 1.74 -4.58
C ASP A 132 -24.31 2.87 -3.91
N SER A 133 -24.79 3.39 -2.78
CA SER A 133 -24.07 4.38 -1.96
C SER A 133 -22.71 3.86 -1.49
N ARG A 134 -22.64 2.62 -1.06
CA ARG A 134 -21.40 1.96 -0.66
C ARG A 134 -20.41 1.84 -1.81
N ASN A 135 -20.86 1.36 -2.99
CA ASN A 135 -20.01 1.24 -4.17
C ASN A 135 -19.47 2.59 -4.62
N HIS A 136 -20.30 3.64 -4.59
CA HIS A 136 -19.88 5.01 -4.89
C HIS A 136 -18.84 5.52 -3.88
N ALA A 137 -19.07 5.30 -2.58
CA ALA A 137 -18.15 5.73 -1.52
C ALA A 137 -16.79 5.02 -1.61
N ILE A 138 -16.76 3.70 -1.88
CA ILE A 138 -15.52 2.93 -2.07
C ILE A 138 -14.73 3.42 -3.30
N LYS A 139 -15.42 3.69 -4.43
CA LYS A 139 -14.77 4.24 -5.64
C LYS A 139 -14.17 5.63 -5.34
N SER A 140 -14.95 6.51 -4.71
CA SER A 140 -14.51 7.85 -4.33
C SER A 140 -13.33 7.82 -3.36
N TYR A 141 -13.38 6.94 -2.35
CA TYR A 141 -12.25 6.71 -1.43
C TYR A 141 -10.97 6.29 -2.17
N SER A 142 -11.07 5.34 -3.10
CA SER A 142 -9.93 4.91 -3.90
C SER A 142 -9.34 6.04 -4.75
N MET A 143 -10.18 6.91 -5.30
CA MET A 143 -9.72 8.10 -6.05
C MET A 143 -9.00 9.09 -5.13
N TRP A 144 -9.58 9.45 -3.99
CA TRP A 144 -8.98 10.40 -3.05
C TRP A 144 -7.70 9.86 -2.42
N MET A 145 -7.64 8.56 -2.13
CA MET A 145 -6.41 7.88 -1.69
C MET A 145 -5.29 8.00 -2.74
N SER A 146 -5.61 7.78 -4.02
CA SER A 146 -4.63 7.91 -5.11
C SER A 146 -4.22 9.37 -5.34
N ALA A 147 -5.17 10.30 -5.28
CA ALA A 147 -4.89 11.73 -5.34
C ALA A 147 -3.97 12.18 -4.20
N GLY A 148 -4.21 11.70 -2.98
CA GLY A 148 -3.32 11.94 -1.84
C GLY A 148 -1.90 11.39 -2.05
N GLY A 149 -1.80 10.16 -2.58
CA GLY A 149 -0.51 9.56 -2.93
C GLY A 149 0.25 10.29 -4.02
N MET A 150 -0.45 11.02 -4.91
CA MET A 150 0.14 11.88 -5.94
C MET A 150 0.51 13.27 -5.38
N LEU A 151 -0.41 13.91 -4.65
CA LEU A 151 -0.22 15.27 -4.15
C LEU A 151 0.82 15.33 -3.02
N GLY A 152 0.87 14.31 -2.18
CA GLY A 152 1.80 14.27 -1.05
C GLY A 152 3.26 14.50 -1.46
N PRO A 153 3.84 13.69 -2.36
CA PRO A 153 5.22 13.89 -2.80
C PRO A 153 5.45 15.24 -3.49
N ILE A 154 4.48 15.77 -4.26
CA ILE A 154 4.60 17.10 -4.89
C ILE A 154 4.73 18.18 -3.81
N LEU A 155 3.82 18.19 -2.83
CA LEU A 155 3.84 19.16 -1.74
C LEU A 155 5.10 19.02 -0.89
N GLY A 156 5.51 17.79 -0.59
CA GLY A 156 6.76 17.51 0.10
C GLY A 156 7.98 18.00 -0.67
N GLY A 157 8.01 17.80 -1.98
CA GLY A 157 9.06 18.27 -2.87
C GLY A 157 9.15 19.80 -2.94
N LEU A 158 8.00 20.48 -3.01
CA LEU A 158 7.93 21.94 -2.95
C LEU A 158 8.50 22.49 -1.64
N VAL A 159 8.11 21.90 -0.50
CA VAL A 159 8.65 22.30 0.80
C VAL A 159 10.16 22.00 0.87
N ALA A 160 10.57 20.80 0.50
CA ALA A 160 11.98 20.40 0.61
C ALA A 160 12.89 21.22 -0.33
N SER A 161 12.43 21.59 -1.52
CA SER A 161 13.21 22.40 -2.47
C SER A 161 13.32 23.89 -2.10
N ALA A 162 12.54 24.35 -1.12
CA ALA A 162 12.64 25.73 -0.62
C ALA A 162 13.87 25.98 0.25
N PHE A 163 14.59 24.93 0.66
CA PHE A 163 15.78 25.01 1.49
C PHE A 163 17.04 24.82 0.66
N ALA A 164 18.08 25.59 0.98
CA ALA A 164 19.38 25.49 0.29
C ALA A 164 20.13 24.20 0.66
N VAL A 165 19.95 23.72 1.89
CA VAL A 165 20.57 22.48 2.37
C VAL A 165 19.56 21.33 2.26
N PRO A 166 19.87 20.25 1.53
CA PRO A 166 18.93 19.13 1.33
C PRO A 166 18.40 18.52 2.62
N THR A 167 19.25 18.35 3.64
CA THR A 167 18.90 17.78 4.94
C THR A 167 17.84 18.63 5.66
N ASP A 168 17.97 19.96 5.61
CA ASP A 168 16.98 20.88 6.18
C ASP A 168 15.67 20.84 5.38
N GLY A 169 15.77 20.67 4.06
CA GLY A 169 14.63 20.47 3.19
C GLY A 169 13.83 19.20 3.55
N TYR A 170 14.52 18.09 3.79
CA TYR A 170 13.86 16.84 4.22
C TYR A 170 13.17 17.02 5.58
N ARG A 171 13.84 17.65 6.53
CA ARG A 171 13.24 18.01 7.84
C ARG A 171 12.05 18.92 7.67
N GLY A 172 12.12 19.92 6.78
CA GLY A 172 11.01 20.80 6.46
C GLY A 172 9.79 20.04 5.97
N ALA A 173 9.96 19.06 5.07
CA ALA A 173 8.88 18.19 4.62
C ALA A 173 8.28 17.31 5.74
N PHE A 174 9.12 16.82 6.67
CA PHE A 174 8.66 16.06 7.84
C PHE A 174 7.87 16.94 8.81
N ILE A 175 8.32 18.18 9.05
CA ILE A 175 7.59 19.17 9.87
C ILE A 175 6.25 19.51 9.23
N ALA A 176 6.22 19.75 7.91
CA ALA A 176 4.97 20.01 7.19
C ALA A 176 3.99 18.83 7.32
N SER A 177 4.49 17.59 7.21
CA SER A 177 3.71 16.37 7.43
C SER A 177 3.18 16.27 8.87
N LEU A 178 4.00 16.63 9.87
CA LEU A 178 3.62 16.65 11.29
C LEU A 178 2.52 17.69 11.56
N LEU A 179 2.67 18.91 11.03
CA LEU A 179 1.67 19.97 11.18
C LEU A 179 0.35 19.59 10.50
N ALA A 180 0.40 19.00 9.29
CA ALA A 180 -0.77 18.49 8.61
C ALA A 180 -1.45 17.35 9.40
N CYS A 181 -0.66 16.49 10.06
CA CYS A 181 -1.16 15.45 10.96
C CYS A 181 -1.90 16.06 12.16
N LEU A 182 -1.34 17.09 12.81
CA LEU A 182 -1.99 17.76 13.94
C LEU A 182 -3.31 18.42 13.51
N ALA A 183 -3.33 19.10 12.37
CA ALA A 183 -4.57 19.67 11.81
C ALA A 183 -5.61 18.58 11.50
N PHE A 184 -5.19 17.47 10.90
CA PHE A 184 -6.05 16.31 10.65
C PHE A 184 -6.60 15.73 11.97
N MET A 185 -5.77 15.56 12.99
CA MET A 185 -6.19 15.09 14.31
C MET A 185 -7.23 16.00 14.93
N ALA A 186 -7.07 17.32 14.87
CA ALA A 186 -8.05 18.27 15.40
C ALA A 186 -9.44 18.04 14.78
N VAL A 187 -9.50 17.90 13.44
CA VAL A 187 -10.75 17.58 12.72
C VAL A 187 -11.31 16.22 13.11
N LEU A 188 -10.46 15.20 13.18
CA LEU A 188 -10.84 13.84 13.57
C LEU A 188 -11.44 13.82 14.99
N PHE A 189 -10.81 14.51 15.95
CA PHE A 189 -11.25 14.55 17.34
C PHE A 189 -12.58 15.31 17.47
N ALA A 190 -12.77 16.40 16.75
CA ALA A 190 -14.03 17.14 16.71
C ALA A 190 -15.17 16.24 16.18
N LEU A 191 -14.97 15.58 15.03
CA LEU A 191 -15.97 14.70 14.43
C LEU A 191 -16.27 13.46 15.27
N SER A 192 -15.27 12.91 15.96
CA SER A 192 -15.43 11.71 16.76
C SER A 192 -16.32 11.88 17.98
N ARG A 193 -16.56 13.12 18.44
CA ARG A 193 -17.47 13.41 19.56
C ARG A 193 -18.94 13.15 19.17
N VAL A 194 -19.26 13.23 17.89
CA VAL A 194 -20.61 13.10 17.33
C VAL A 194 -20.88 11.69 16.78
N TYR A 195 -19.86 10.84 16.68
CA TYR A 195 -19.99 9.50 16.12
C TYR A 195 -20.68 8.53 17.10
N PRO A 196 -21.75 7.84 16.67
CA PRO A 196 -22.40 6.83 17.50
C PRO A 196 -21.46 5.65 17.75
N HIS A 197 -21.33 5.24 18.99
CA HIS A 197 -20.41 4.17 19.38
C HIS A 197 -21.09 2.82 19.32
N PRO A 198 -20.47 1.79 18.70
CA PRO A 198 -20.98 0.43 18.79
C PRO A 198 -20.94 -0.06 20.25
N GLN A 199 -21.96 -0.84 20.63
CA GLN A 199 -22.09 -1.34 22.01
C GLN A 199 -21.41 -2.70 22.24
N HIS A 200 -20.79 -3.30 21.22
CA HIS A 200 -20.15 -4.60 21.36
C HIS A 200 -18.80 -4.48 22.08
N ARG A 201 -18.67 -5.16 23.21
CA ARG A 201 -17.41 -5.25 23.96
C ARG A 201 -16.73 -6.58 23.64
N VAL A 202 -15.75 -6.57 22.75
CA VAL A 202 -14.82 -7.70 22.61
C VAL A 202 -13.68 -7.51 23.59
N ARG A 203 -13.26 -8.59 24.25
CA ARG A 203 -12.10 -8.56 25.15
C ARG A 203 -10.83 -8.47 24.32
N VAL A 204 -10.13 -7.34 24.40
CA VAL A 204 -8.89 -7.08 23.65
C VAL A 204 -7.88 -8.23 23.77
N ARG A 205 -7.81 -8.87 24.96
CA ARG A 205 -6.93 -10.01 25.24
C ARG A 205 -7.25 -11.23 24.35
N GLU A 206 -8.50 -11.46 24.00
CA GLU A 206 -8.92 -12.58 23.14
C GLU A 206 -8.52 -12.32 21.68
N VAL A 207 -8.59 -11.06 21.24
CA VAL A 207 -8.23 -10.62 19.89
C VAL A 207 -6.73 -10.82 19.60
N PHE A 208 -5.88 -10.56 20.59
CA PHE A 208 -4.42 -10.74 20.48
C PHE A 208 -3.94 -12.12 20.95
N SER A 209 -4.83 -13.09 21.09
CA SER A 209 -4.41 -14.45 21.44
C SER A 209 -3.61 -15.09 20.31
N PRO A 210 -2.43 -15.69 20.57
CA PRO A 210 -1.62 -16.34 19.53
C PRO A 210 -2.39 -17.43 18.78
N SER A 211 -3.24 -18.19 19.48
CA SER A 211 -4.08 -19.25 18.91
C SER A 211 -5.12 -18.70 17.93
N GLY A 212 -5.76 -17.55 18.24
CA GLY A 212 -6.73 -16.90 17.37
C GLY A 212 -6.10 -16.39 16.08
N ILE A 213 -4.95 -15.75 16.18
CA ILE A 213 -4.17 -15.26 15.03
C ILE A 213 -3.77 -16.44 14.12
N VAL A 214 -3.12 -17.47 14.68
CA VAL A 214 -2.65 -18.64 13.91
C VAL A 214 -3.81 -19.38 13.25
N THR A 215 -4.93 -19.55 13.93
CA THR A 215 -6.12 -20.24 13.38
C THR A 215 -6.71 -19.47 12.19
N SER A 216 -6.77 -18.13 12.28
CA SER A 216 -7.28 -17.28 11.21
C SER A 216 -6.39 -17.37 9.96
N TYR A 217 -5.06 -17.37 10.12
CA TYR A 217 -4.14 -17.54 9.00
C TYR A 217 -4.15 -18.96 8.41
N LYS A 218 -4.21 -20.01 9.23
CA LYS A 218 -4.30 -21.41 8.75
C LYS A 218 -5.53 -21.63 7.86
N ARG A 219 -6.69 -21.10 8.25
CA ARG A 219 -7.92 -21.19 7.43
C ARG A 219 -7.82 -20.44 6.10
N GLY A 220 -7.06 -19.33 6.03
CA GLY A 220 -6.79 -18.63 4.77
C GLY A 220 -5.87 -19.43 3.84
N ILE A 221 -4.80 -20.02 4.38
CA ILE A 221 -3.80 -20.77 3.62
C ILE A 221 -4.42 -21.98 2.88
N SER A 222 -5.45 -22.62 3.43
CA SER A 222 -6.11 -23.75 2.74
C SER A 222 -6.71 -23.36 1.38
N LEU A 223 -7.08 -22.09 1.17
CA LEU A 223 -7.58 -21.59 -0.12
C LEU A 223 -6.47 -21.44 -1.18
N ALA A 224 -5.20 -21.42 -0.78
CA ALA A 224 -4.08 -21.32 -1.71
C ALA A 224 -3.91 -22.58 -2.59
N GLY A 225 -4.65 -23.67 -2.31
CA GLY A 225 -4.69 -24.86 -3.16
C GLY A 225 -5.35 -24.61 -4.54
N ALA A 226 -6.27 -23.66 -4.65
CA ALA A 226 -6.95 -23.36 -5.90
C ALA A 226 -6.05 -22.59 -6.88
N ARG A 227 -5.95 -23.07 -8.13
CA ARG A 227 -5.06 -22.49 -9.16
C ARG A 227 -5.30 -21.00 -9.43
N PRO A 228 -6.54 -20.50 -9.59
CA PRO A 228 -6.76 -19.05 -9.77
C PRO A 228 -6.32 -18.23 -8.57
N VAL A 229 -6.44 -18.79 -7.34
CA VAL A 229 -5.97 -18.15 -6.12
C VAL A 229 -4.44 -18.08 -6.11
N GLN A 230 -3.73 -19.17 -6.44
CA GLN A 230 -2.28 -19.17 -6.57
C GLN A 230 -1.81 -18.14 -7.58
N PHE A 231 -2.46 -18.07 -8.73
CA PHE A 231 -2.15 -17.11 -9.77
C PHE A 231 -2.29 -15.66 -9.28
N GLY A 232 -3.44 -15.32 -8.70
CA GLY A 232 -3.70 -13.99 -8.17
C GLY A 232 -2.78 -13.59 -7.01
N LEU A 233 -2.43 -14.54 -6.13
CA LEU A 233 -1.48 -14.33 -5.04
C LEU A 233 -0.06 -14.07 -5.55
N THR A 234 0.41 -14.88 -6.51
CA THR A 234 1.74 -14.70 -7.12
C THR A 234 1.83 -13.35 -7.82
N ALA A 235 0.83 -12.99 -8.61
CA ALA A 235 0.79 -11.70 -9.27
C ALA A 235 0.75 -10.53 -8.27
N THR A 236 -0.06 -10.62 -7.22
CA THR A 236 -0.10 -9.62 -6.14
C THR A 236 1.25 -9.51 -5.46
N PHE A 237 1.89 -10.65 -5.14
CA PHE A 237 3.21 -10.68 -4.51
C PHE A 237 4.26 -9.97 -5.38
N LEU A 238 4.36 -10.33 -6.67
CA LEU A 238 5.34 -9.76 -7.59
C LEU A 238 5.18 -8.25 -7.77
N VAL A 239 3.94 -7.79 -7.94
CA VAL A 239 3.68 -6.35 -8.12
C VAL A 239 3.97 -5.57 -6.84
N MET A 240 3.56 -6.09 -5.69
CA MET A 240 3.87 -5.45 -4.41
C MET A 240 5.36 -5.50 -4.09
N TYR A 241 6.07 -6.53 -4.55
CA TYR A 241 7.52 -6.61 -4.47
C TYR A 241 8.17 -5.48 -5.27
N ILE A 242 7.78 -5.30 -6.54
CA ILE A 242 8.28 -4.21 -7.40
C ILE A 242 7.96 -2.85 -6.75
N GLN A 243 6.73 -2.65 -6.32
CA GLN A 243 6.31 -1.38 -5.73
C GLN A 243 7.10 -1.05 -4.46
N ALA A 244 7.28 -2.02 -3.56
CA ALA A 244 7.99 -1.79 -2.30
C ALA A 244 9.47 -1.45 -2.53
N MET A 245 10.15 -2.21 -3.40
CA MET A 245 11.52 -1.96 -3.81
C MET A 245 11.66 -0.57 -4.45
N TYR A 246 10.80 -0.28 -5.41
CA TYR A 246 10.88 0.93 -6.22
C TYR A 246 10.67 2.18 -5.38
N MET A 247 9.61 2.20 -4.55
CA MET A 247 9.31 3.32 -3.67
C MET A 247 10.38 3.54 -2.58
N SER A 248 11.14 2.52 -2.23
CA SER A 248 12.17 2.60 -1.19
C SER A 248 13.53 3.09 -1.73
N PHE A 249 13.93 2.59 -2.89
CA PHE A 249 15.29 2.79 -3.39
C PHE A 249 15.37 3.73 -4.61
N LEU A 250 14.27 3.96 -5.34
CA LEU A 250 14.27 4.91 -6.44
C LEU A 250 14.68 6.33 -6.01
N PRO A 251 14.15 6.92 -4.91
CA PRO A 251 14.57 8.23 -4.46
C PRO A 251 16.08 8.30 -4.23
N LEU A 252 16.63 7.29 -3.54
CA LEU A 252 18.06 7.19 -3.25
C LEU A 252 18.89 7.07 -4.53
N TYR A 253 18.44 6.22 -5.47
CA TYR A 253 19.12 6.05 -6.74
C TYR A 253 19.14 7.34 -7.59
N LEU A 254 18.03 8.06 -7.63
CA LEU A 254 17.94 9.33 -8.34
C LEU A 254 18.83 10.40 -7.70
N ALA A 255 18.87 10.48 -6.37
CA ALA A 255 19.76 11.40 -5.67
C ALA A 255 21.24 11.11 -5.93
N GLN A 256 21.65 9.82 -5.94
CA GLN A 256 23.02 9.41 -6.28
C GLN A 256 23.40 9.77 -7.73
N ASN A 257 22.42 9.89 -8.63
CA ASN A 257 22.62 10.31 -10.02
C ASN A 257 22.41 11.83 -10.24
N GLY A 258 22.39 12.63 -9.18
CA GLY A 258 22.37 14.09 -9.25
C GLY A 258 21.01 14.72 -9.52
N PHE A 259 19.90 13.96 -9.40
CA PHE A 259 18.56 14.52 -9.58
C PHE A 259 18.18 15.39 -8.39
N SER A 260 17.58 16.56 -8.68
CA SER A 260 17.11 17.44 -7.63
C SER A 260 15.95 16.83 -6.85
N THR A 261 15.78 17.27 -5.60
CA THR A 261 14.69 16.84 -4.70
C THR A 261 13.31 16.99 -5.33
N MET A 262 13.09 18.08 -6.08
CA MET A 262 11.83 18.31 -6.78
C MET A 262 11.58 17.30 -7.90
N VAL A 263 12.61 16.98 -8.71
CA VAL A 263 12.51 15.97 -9.76
C VAL A 263 12.23 14.58 -9.20
N ILE A 264 12.86 14.21 -8.09
CA ILE A 264 12.60 12.96 -7.36
C ILE A 264 11.13 12.90 -6.96
N SER A 265 10.62 13.95 -6.33
CA SER A 265 9.23 14.04 -5.87
C SER A 265 8.22 13.98 -7.02
N LEU A 266 8.48 14.69 -8.12
CA LEU A 266 7.65 14.64 -9.32
C LEU A 266 7.64 13.24 -9.94
N THR A 267 8.78 12.57 -9.99
CA THR A 267 8.90 11.21 -10.53
C THR A 267 8.02 10.23 -9.75
N ILE A 268 8.02 10.30 -8.42
CA ILE A 268 7.15 9.46 -7.57
C ILE A 268 5.68 9.82 -7.77
N SER A 269 5.37 11.10 -7.95
CA SER A 269 4.01 11.56 -8.21
C SER A 269 3.48 11.10 -9.57
N VAL A 270 4.32 11.09 -10.60
CA VAL A 270 3.99 10.53 -11.93
C VAL A 270 3.64 9.06 -11.81
N HIS A 271 4.39 8.28 -11.03
CA HIS A 271 4.05 6.87 -10.77
C HIS A 271 2.63 6.73 -10.19
N ALA A 272 2.30 7.49 -9.16
CA ALA A 272 0.99 7.44 -8.52
C ALA A 272 -0.14 7.89 -9.46
N LEU A 273 0.10 8.95 -10.24
CA LEU A 273 -0.82 9.48 -11.24
C LEU A 273 -1.14 8.43 -12.31
N THR A 274 -0.12 7.85 -12.92
CA THR A 274 -0.29 6.87 -14.00
C THR A 274 -0.91 5.57 -13.51
N ALA A 275 -0.59 5.13 -12.27
CA ALA A 275 -1.27 4.02 -11.62
C ALA A 275 -2.76 4.30 -11.38
N MET A 276 -3.15 5.54 -11.10
CA MET A 276 -4.55 5.93 -11.00
C MET A 276 -5.21 5.95 -12.37
N LEU A 277 -4.59 6.58 -13.36
CA LEU A 277 -5.14 6.75 -14.70
C LEU A 277 -5.32 5.40 -15.44
N SER A 278 -4.40 4.45 -15.25
CA SER A 278 -4.48 3.13 -15.89
C SER A 278 -5.74 2.34 -15.53
N ARG A 279 -6.34 2.61 -14.37
CA ARG A 279 -7.60 1.98 -13.94
C ARG A 279 -8.80 2.38 -14.81
N PHE A 280 -8.78 3.56 -15.42
CA PHE A 280 -9.83 3.96 -16.38
C PHE A 280 -9.76 3.16 -17.67
N ALA A 281 -8.56 2.73 -18.08
CA ALA A 281 -8.38 1.87 -19.25
C ALA A 281 -8.79 0.41 -19.00
N LEU A 282 -8.97 0.00 -17.74
CA LEU A 282 -9.21 -1.40 -17.37
C LEU A 282 -10.44 -1.98 -18.03
N ASN A 283 -11.56 -1.25 -18.08
CA ASN A 283 -12.79 -1.73 -18.73
C ASN A 283 -12.59 -2.00 -20.24
N TRP A 284 -11.78 -1.18 -20.90
CA TRP A 284 -11.44 -1.37 -22.31
C TRP A 284 -10.50 -2.59 -22.50
N LEU A 285 -9.50 -2.74 -21.61
CA LEU A 285 -8.57 -3.88 -21.63
C LEU A 285 -9.33 -5.22 -21.45
N MET A 286 -10.26 -5.30 -20.48
CA MET A 286 -11.04 -6.51 -20.20
C MET A 286 -11.98 -6.91 -21.34
N LYS A 287 -12.37 -5.98 -22.23
CA LYS A 287 -13.15 -6.30 -23.42
C LYS A 287 -12.33 -6.97 -24.53
N ARG A 288 -10.99 -6.81 -24.51
CA ARG A 288 -10.10 -7.29 -25.58
C ARG A 288 -9.19 -8.44 -25.16
N TYR A 289 -8.87 -8.54 -23.86
CA TYR A 289 -7.87 -9.47 -23.35
C TYR A 289 -8.40 -10.21 -22.13
N SER A 290 -7.92 -11.44 -21.90
CA SER A 290 -8.22 -12.19 -20.69
C SER A 290 -7.56 -11.51 -19.46
N LEU A 291 -8.17 -11.70 -18.27
CA LEU A 291 -7.63 -11.17 -17.02
C LEU A 291 -6.20 -11.69 -16.75
N GLU A 292 -5.93 -12.93 -17.11
CA GLU A 292 -4.62 -13.57 -16.99
C GLU A 292 -3.58 -12.87 -17.85
N TRP A 293 -3.93 -12.59 -19.11
CA TRP A 293 -3.03 -11.91 -20.04
C TRP A 293 -2.73 -10.48 -19.58
N ILE A 294 -3.75 -9.73 -19.12
CA ILE A 294 -3.57 -8.37 -18.57
C ILE A 294 -2.60 -8.41 -17.38
N LEU A 295 -2.77 -9.39 -16.49
CA LEU A 295 -1.97 -9.50 -15.29
C LEU A 295 -0.51 -9.83 -15.58
N LEU A 296 -0.27 -10.80 -16.47
CA LEU A 296 1.08 -11.21 -16.86
C LEU A 296 1.82 -10.12 -17.65
N SER A 297 1.13 -9.50 -18.63
CA SER A 297 1.74 -8.42 -19.42
C SER A 297 2.07 -7.21 -18.56
N ALA A 298 1.18 -6.79 -17.68
CA ALA A 298 1.43 -5.69 -16.75
C ALA A 298 2.61 -6.00 -15.81
N GLY A 299 2.68 -7.19 -15.23
CA GLY A 299 3.81 -7.63 -14.42
C GLY A 299 5.13 -7.61 -15.20
N THR A 300 5.11 -8.12 -16.45
CA THR A 300 6.29 -8.16 -17.33
C THR A 300 6.76 -6.75 -17.70
N ILE A 301 5.85 -5.85 -18.08
CA ILE A 301 6.17 -4.44 -18.37
C ILE A 301 6.82 -3.78 -17.15
N ALA A 302 6.24 -3.98 -15.95
CA ALA A 302 6.81 -3.43 -14.72
C ALA A 302 8.20 -3.99 -14.42
N ALA A 303 8.42 -5.30 -14.57
CA ALA A 303 9.71 -5.94 -14.33
C ALA A 303 10.79 -5.48 -15.35
N ILE A 304 10.45 -5.39 -16.63
CA ILE A 304 11.33 -4.82 -17.67
C ILE A 304 11.66 -3.36 -17.34
N GLY A 305 10.66 -2.58 -16.88
CA GLY A 305 10.87 -1.21 -16.44
C GLY A 305 11.88 -1.10 -15.31
N VAL A 306 11.88 -2.04 -14.36
CA VAL A 306 12.91 -2.10 -13.31
C VAL A 306 14.31 -2.32 -13.89
N VAL A 307 14.47 -3.25 -14.87
CA VAL A 307 15.74 -3.48 -15.56
C VAL A 307 16.22 -2.23 -16.28
N LEU A 308 15.29 -1.49 -16.91
CA LEU A 308 15.61 -0.29 -17.70
C LEU A 308 15.86 0.97 -16.83
N THR A 309 15.60 0.91 -15.53
CA THR A 309 15.77 2.07 -14.63
C THR A 309 17.16 2.70 -14.72
N PRO A 310 18.28 1.93 -14.72
CA PRO A 310 19.61 2.54 -14.85
C PRO A 310 19.87 3.25 -16.19
N LEU A 311 19.19 2.83 -17.24
CA LEU A 311 19.31 3.48 -18.56
C LEU A 311 18.48 4.77 -18.65
N ALA A 312 17.46 4.91 -17.81
CA ALA A 312 16.57 6.07 -17.86
C ALA A 312 17.10 7.30 -17.10
N VAL A 313 18.20 7.18 -16.33
CA VAL A 313 18.83 8.30 -15.62
C VAL A 313 19.49 9.34 -16.53
N LEU A 314 19.47 9.13 -17.84
CA LEU A 314 19.99 10.07 -18.84
C LEU A 314 19.30 11.44 -18.79
N SER A 315 18.02 11.48 -18.46
CA SER A 315 17.29 12.74 -18.28
C SER A 315 16.08 12.57 -17.32
N PRO A 316 15.63 13.67 -16.69
CA PRO A 316 14.40 13.66 -15.88
C PRO A 316 13.17 13.18 -16.67
N VAL A 317 13.06 13.55 -17.94
CA VAL A 317 11.90 13.19 -18.78
C VAL A 317 11.88 11.69 -19.07
N THR A 318 13.01 11.08 -19.42
CA THR A 318 13.09 9.64 -19.67
C THR A 318 12.79 8.83 -18.41
N MET A 319 13.26 9.30 -17.26
CA MET A 319 12.97 8.68 -15.98
C MET A 319 11.48 8.76 -15.62
N MET A 320 10.89 9.95 -15.73
CA MET A 320 9.45 10.13 -15.47
C MET A 320 8.59 9.29 -16.42
N ALA A 321 8.96 9.20 -17.71
CA ALA A 321 8.26 8.38 -18.70
C ALA A 321 8.32 6.90 -18.31
N LEU A 322 9.50 6.37 -17.97
CA LEU A 322 9.68 4.99 -17.57
C LEU A 322 8.90 4.69 -16.29
N VAL A 323 9.01 5.55 -15.27
CA VAL A 323 8.30 5.40 -13.99
C VAL A 323 6.80 5.50 -14.18
N GLY A 324 6.34 6.32 -15.13
CA GLY A 324 4.95 6.39 -15.54
C GLY A 324 4.44 5.08 -16.14
N VAL A 325 5.22 4.44 -17.01
CA VAL A 325 4.89 3.11 -17.58
C VAL A 325 4.80 2.05 -16.48
N ILE A 326 5.77 2.03 -15.54
CA ILE A 326 5.76 1.11 -14.40
C ILE A 326 4.52 1.36 -13.53
N GLY A 327 4.20 2.62 -13.23
CA GLY A 327 3.03 3.01 -12.45
C GLY A 327 1.73 2.53 -13.11
N ALA A 328 1.57 2.76 -14.42
CA ALA A 328 0.41 2.31 -15.16
C ALA A 328 0.25 0.77 -15.12
N ALA A 329 1.33 0.04 -15.28
CA ALA A 329 1.33 -1.43 -15.19
C ALA A 329 0.95 -1.92 -13.78
N ILE A 330 1.48 -1.31 -12.72
CA ILE A 330 1.13 -1.65 -11.34
C ILE A 330 -0.34 -1.31 -11.04
N GLY A 331 -0.85 -0.22 -11.58
CA GLY A 331 -2.20 0.28 -11.31
C GLY A 331 -3.32 -0.68 -11.71
N VAL A 332 -3.18 -1.40 -12.83
CA VAL A 332 -4.17 -2.37 -13.31
C VAL A 332 -4.09 -3.71 -12.58
N ASN A 333 -2.95 -4.06 -12.03
CA ASN A 333 -2.72 -5.36 -11.40
C ASN A 333 -3.64 -5.58 -10.18
N LEU A 334 -3.79 -4.57 -9.32
CA LEU A 334 -4.55 -4.68 -8.08
C LEU A 334 -6.01 -5.13 -8.32
N PRO A 335 -6.82 -4.44 -9.16
CA PRO A 335 -8.19 -4.85 -9.41
C PRO A 335 -8.28 -6.19 -10.14
N VAL A 336 -7.41 -6.45 -11.12
CA VAL A 336 -7.44 -7.69 -11.91
C VAL A 336 -7.12 -8.92 -11.06
N SER A 337 -6.10 -8.83 -10.19
CA SER A 337 -5.76 -9.93 -9.29
C SER A 337 -6.89 -10.27 -8.31
N ILE A 338 -7.63 -9.25 -7.83
CA ILE A 338 -8.78 -9.46 -6.96
C ILE A 338 -9.90 -10.18 -7.73
N MET A 339 -10.23 -9.74 -8.95
CA MET A 339 -11.28 -10.35 -9.75
C MET A 339 -11.00 -11.85 -9.99
N ILE A 340 -9.80 -12.20 -10.47
CA ILE A 340 -9.43 -13.61 -10.70
C ILE A 340 -9.59 -14.46 -9.43
N MET A 341 -9.21 -13.94 -8.28
CA MET A 341 -9.28 -14.70 -7.03
C MET A 341 -10.71 -14.82 -6.49
N VAL A 342 -11.49 -13.74 -6.56
CA VAL A 342 -12.87 -13.70 -6.03
C VAL A 342 -13.81 -14.60 -6.83
N ASP A 343 -13.60 -14.69 -8.15
CA ASP A 343 -14.38 -15.56 -9.03
C ASP A 343 -14.09 -17.06 -8.81
N ALA A 344 -12.97 -17.37 -8.13
CA ALA A 344 -12.57 -18.75 -7.84
C ALA A 344 -13.08 -19.30 -6.52
N VAL A 345 -13.73 -18.49 -5.68
CA VAL A 345 -14.19 -18.90 -4.33
C VAL A 345 -15.63 -18.50 -4.06
N GLY A 346 -16.32 -19.27 -3.23
CA GLY A 346 -17.68 -18.97 -2.78
C GLY A 346 -17.75 -17.68 -1.95
N GLN A 347 -18.96 -17.09 -1.89
CA GLN A 347 -19.17 -15.83 -1.15
C GLN A 347 -18.72 -15.88 0.32
N SER A 348 -18.92 -17.02 0.99
CA SER A 348 -18.55 -17.25 2.40
C SER A 348 -17.03 -17.27 2.62
N GLU A 349 -16.23 -17.47 1.58
CA GLU A 349 -14.76 -17.59 1.68
C GLU A 349 -14.01 -16.34 1.23
N ARG A 350 -14.70 -15.37 0.64
CA ARG A 350 -14.09 -14.13 0.12
C ARG A 350 -13.33 -13.35 1.19
N GLY A 351 -13.82 -13.32 2.43
CA GLY A 351 -13.12 -12.68 3.54
C GLY A 351 -11.78 -13.33 3.86
N LYS A 352 -11.74 -14.68 3.90
CA LYS A 352 -10.50 -15.44 4.12
C LYS A 352 -9.50 -15.23 2.97
N LEU A 353 -10.02 -15.20 1.73
CA LEU A 353 -9.21 -14.94 0.53
C LEU A 353 -8.56 -13.56 0.58
N MET A 354 -9.30 -12.51 0.97
CA MET A 354 -8.74 -11.16 1.11
C MET A 354 -7.68 -11.11 2.21
N GLY A 355 -7.87 -11.84 3.31
CA GLY A 355 -6.86 -11.98 4.35
C GLY A 355 -5.56 -12.62 3.84
N LEU A 356 -5.68 -13.71 3.05
CA LEU A 356 -4.53 -14.38 2.44
C LEU A 356 -3.79 -13.48 1.45
N ARG A 357 -4.54 -12.72 0.63
CA ARG A 357 -3.99 -11.74 -0.28
C ARG A 357 -3.23 -10.63 0.45
N LEU A 358 -3.79 -10.14 1.57
CA LEU A 358 -3.12 -9.14 2.40
C LEU A 358 -1.82 -9.68 2.99
N LEU A 359 -1.80 -10.95 3.42
CA LEU A 359 -0.59 -11.62 3.89
C LEU A 359 0.48 -11.67 2.80
N ALA A 360 0.14 -12.10 1.58
CA ALA A 360 1.06 -12.13 0.44
C ALA A 360 1.64 -10.74 0.13
N ASN A 361 0.78 -9.70 0.18
CA ASN A 361 1.18 -8.31 0.01
C ASN A 361 2.19 -7.87 1.10
N ARG A 362 1.92 -8.16 2.36
CA ARG A 362 2.82 -7.78 3.47
C ARG A 362 4.12 -8.55 3.42
N PHE A 363 4.07 -9.83 3.07
CA PHE A 363 5.28 -10.64 2.93
C PHE A 363 6.21 -10.11 1.82
N SER A 364 5.65 -9.69 0.68
CA SER A 364 6.44 -9.07 -0.39
C SER A 364 7.08 -7.74 0.05
N GLN A 365 6.35 -6.93 0.83
CA GLN A 365 6.86 -5.66 1.36
C GLN A 365 7.94 -5.84 2.45
N VAL A 366 7.99 -6.98 3.11
CA VAL A 366 9.09 -7.36 4.02
C VAL A 366 10.29 -7.84 3.22
N LEU A 367 10.07 -8.76 2.29
CA LEU A 367 11.15 -9.44 1.57
C LEU A 367 11.87 -8.51 0.59
N SER A 368 11.11 -7.67 -0.13
CA SER A 368 11.63 -6.86 -1.23
C SER A 368 12.68 -5.84 -0.79
N PRO A 369 12.43 -4.95 0.19
CA PRO A 369 13.43 -3.97 0.60
C PRO A 369 14.65 -4.61 1.27
N ALA A 370 14.45 -5.71 2.01
CA ALA A 370 15.56 -6.44 2.63
C ALA A 370 16.49 -7.02 1.57
N MET A 371 15.96 -7.77 0.60
CA MET A 371 16.77 -8.37 -0.47
C MET A 371 17.45 -7.31 -1.34
N PHE A 372 16.70 -6.28 -1.73
CA PHE A 372 17.25 -5.22 -2.56
C PHE A 372 18.29 -4.38 -1.83
N GLY A 373 18.10 -4.17 -0.52
CA GLY A 373 19.08 -3.52 0.35
C GLY A 373 20.40 -4.29 0.43
N ILE A 374 20.34 -5.64 0.51
CA ILE A 374 21.52 -6.51 0.46
C ILE A 374 22.24 -6.36 -0.89
N LEU A 375 21.51 -6.49 -2.00
CA LEU A 375 22.07 -6.37 -3.34
C LEU A 375 22.68 -4.98 -3.57
N GLY A 376 21.98 -3.93 -3.15
CA GLY A 376 22.46 -2.56 -3.26
C GLY A 376 23.69 -2.27 -2.42
N GLN A 377 23.80 -2.90 -1.23
CA GLN A 377 24.99 -2.78 -0.37
C GLN A 377 26.21 -3.49 -0.95
N LEU A 378 26.02 -4.67 -1.54
CA LEU A 378 27.13 -5.50 -2.04
C LEU A 378 27.62 -5.05 -3.41
N PHE A 379 26.72 -4.64 -4.29
CA PHE A 379 27.01 -4.42 -5.72
C PHE A 379 26.65 -3.01 -6.20
N GLY A 380 26.10 -2.16 -5.35
CA GLY A 380 25.57 -0.85 -5.70
C GLY A 380 24.16 -0.91 -6.31
N LEU A 381 23.44 0.21 -6.26
CA LEU A 381 22.03 0.27 -6.68
C LEU A 381 21.85 0.01 -8.19
N THR A 382 22.77 0.43 -9.03
CA THR A 382 22.72 0.18 -10.48
C THR A 382 22.64 -1.32 -10.78
N ILE A 383 23.55 -2.11 -10.18
CA ILE A 383 23.56 -3.57 -10.36
C ILE A 383 22.34 -4.20 -9.70
N ALA A 384 21.90 -3.67 -8.55
CA ALA A 384 20.70 -4.15 -7.88
C ALA A 384 19.44 -3.98 -8.74
N PHE A 385 19.29 -2.85 -9.47
CA PHE A 385 18.18 -2.65 -10.42
C PHE A 385 18.27 -3.61 -11.61
N TYR A 386 19.43 -3.83 -12.19
CA TYR A 386 19.61 -4.79 -13.29
C TYR A 386 19.32 -6.22 -12.82
N SER A 387 19.97 -6.68 -11.77
CA SER A 387 19.85 -8.06 -11.27
C SER A 387 18.48 -8.34 -10.66
N GLY A 388 17.95 -7.43 -9.84
CA GLY A 388 16.62 -7.56 -9.25
C GLY A 388 15.53 -7.56 -10.32
N GLY A 389 15.62 -6.68 -11.31
CA GLY A 389 14.69 -6.66 -12.44
C GLY A 389 14.79 -7.90 -13.32
N ALA A 390 16.01 -8.37 -13.63
CA ALA A 390 16.22 -9.60 -14.40
C ALA A 390 15.65 -10.83 -13.67
N MET A 391 15.82 -10.93 -12.35
CA MET A 391 15.24 -11.99 -11.54
C MET A 391 13.71 -11.95 -11.58
N LEU A 392 13.09 -10.77 -11.55
CA LEU A 392 11.65 -10.60 -11.67
C LEU A 392 11.15 -11.03 -13.05
N VAL A 393 11.84 -10.66 -14.13
CA VAL A 393 11.51 -11.10 -15.50
C VAL A 393 11.61 -12.61 -15.61
N ALA A 394 12.70 -13.21 -15.12
CA ALA A 394 12.86 -14.67 -15.11
C ALA A 394 11.74 -15.38 -14.32
N THR A 395 11.36 -14.83 -13.15
CA THR A 395 10.26 -15.36 -12.34
C THR A 395 8.93 -15.29 -13.09
N LEU A 396 8.65 -14.19 -13.80
CA LEU A 396 7.43 -14.02 -14.60
C LEU A 396 7.40 -14.94 -15.81
N ILE A 397 8.53 -15.15 -16.50
CA ILE A 397 8.65 -16.11 -17.60
C ILE A 397 8.38 -17.53 -17.07
N GLY A 398 9.03 -17.94 -15.99
CA GLY A 398 8.80 -19.24 -15.36
C GLY A 398 7.34 -19.43 -14.92
N PHE A 399 6.75 -18.39 -14.33
CA PHE A 399 5.35 -18.41 -13.92
C PHE A 399 4.39 -18.48 -15.12
N SER A 400 4.67 -17.74 -16.20
CA SER A 400 3.90 -17.82 -17.45
C SER A 400 3.99 -19.20 -18.10
N ALA A 401 5.18 -19.81 -18.15
CA ALA A 401 5.39 -21.15 -18.65
C ALA A 401 4.63 -22.19 -17.80
N TYR A 402 4.72 -22.07 -16.46
CA TYR A 402 3.97 -22.92 -15.53
C TYR A 402 2.46 -22.82 -15.72
N THR A 403 1.92 -21.62 -15.90
CA THR A 403 0.48 -21.44 -16.12
C THR A 403 0.01 -22.02 -17.46
N LYS A 404 0.81 -21.82 -18.54
CA LYS A 404 0.51 -22.39 -19.86
C LYS A 404 0.53 -23.93 -19.86
N SER A 405 1.48 -24.56 -19.18
CA SER A 405 1.60 -26.01 -19.11
C SER A 405 0.42 -26.70 -18.44
N ARG A 406 -0.32 -25.96 -17.60
CA ARG A 406 -1.48 -26.49 -16.86
C ARG A 406 -2.86 -26.15 -17.47
N GLY A 407 -2.91 -25.48 -18.62
CA GLY A 407 -4.13 -25.06 -19.30
C GLY A 407 -4.81 -23.83 -18.65
N PRO A 408 -5.89 -23.31 -19.25
CA PRO A 408 -6.57 -22.11 -18.79
C PRO A 408 -7.08 -22.24 -17.35
N LEU A 409 -7.14 -21.12 -16.64
CA LEU A 409 -7.74 -21.04 -15.31
C LEU A 409 -9.28 -21.16 -15.47
N ARG A 410 -9.81 -22.39 -15.49
CA ARG A 410 -11.26 -22.58 -15.41
C ARG A 410 -11.71 -22.25 -13.98
N ALA A 411 -12.77 -21.45 -13.86
CA ALA A 411 -13.52 -21.38 -12.61
C ALA A 411 -13.98 -22.80 -12.23
N PRO A 412 -13.94 -23.21 -10.96
CA PRO A 412 -14.56 -24.45 -10.54
C PRO A 412 -16.05 -24.40 -10.96
N GLU A 413 -16.53 -25.46 -11.57
CA GLU A 413 -17.95 -25.60 -11.85
C GLU A 413 -18.71 -25.38 -10.54
N PRO A 414 -19.79 -24.57 -10.55
CA PRO A 414 -20.60 -24.42 -9.36
C PRO A 414 -21.04 -25.82 -8.89
N PRO A 415 -21.06 -26.08 -7.57
CA PRO A 415 -21.54 -27.34 -7.05
C PRO A 415 -22.92 -27.58 -7.64
N VAL A 416 -23.08 -28.72 -8.29
CA VAL A 416 -24.39 -29.19 -8.80
C VAL A 416 -25.32 -29.20 -7.58
N GLU A 417 -26.29 -28.29 -7.55
CA GLU A 417 -27.35 -28.37 -6.55
C GLU A 417 -28.00 -29.75 -6.69
N PRO A 418 -28.10 -30.52 -5.62
CA PRO A 418 -28.83 -31.77 -5.68
C PRO A 418 -30.28 -31.45 -6.16
N ALA A 419 -30.67 -32.06 -7.24
CA ALA A 419 -32.04 -31.98 -7.72
C ALA A 419 -32.98 -32.40 -6.59
N GLU A 420 -33.89 -31.45 -6.17
CA GLU A 420 -34.95 -31.72 -5.23
C GLU A 420 -35.95 -32.81 -5.75
#